data_24602ac98bc22b0091ad83617f78b44e
#
_entry.id   24602ac98bc22b0091ad83617f78b44e
#
_cell.length_a   1.000
_cell.length_b   1.000
_cell.length_c   1.000
_cell.angle_alpha   90.00
_cell.angle_beta   90.00
_cell.angle_gamma   90.00
#
_symmetry.space_group_name_H-M   'P 1'
#
loop_
_entity.id
_entity.type
_entity.pdbx_description
1 polymer ?
#
loop_
_entity_poly.entity_id
_entity_poly.type
_entity_poly.pdbx_seq_one_letter_code
_entity_poly.pdbx_strand_id
1 'polypeptide(L)'
;MSSLPGGLLVALEGIDGSGKTTQAGLLEHWAIALGLEVVRTKEPTAGPWGMKVRNSKITGRLSEAEELECFINDRQEHVQGLIAPALRRGAVVIVDRYYYSTVAYQGARGMNPAQLLERNRVFAPIPNLVVLLDIEPTAGLERIHRRGLGQDTFESLEALTKSRAIFASLMEPHVVRFEGTLPVERLHEAIVSEILRREPLSSWASARLGPERAAALAIDPSLSPMEKAELLRVAPPPA
;
A
#
# COMPACT_ATOMS: atom_id res chain seq x y z
N MET A 1 -4.93 -21.17 10.35
CA MET A 1 -5.19 -19.92 9.63
C MET A 1 -5.59 -20.28 8.21
N SER A 2 -6.60 -19.62 7.65
CA SER A 2 -6.95 -19.79 6.24
C SER A 2 -5.89 -19.13 5.35
N SER A 3 -5.64 -19.70 4.16
CA SER A 3 -4.72 -19.14 3.18
C SER A 3 -5.47 -18.72 1.92
N LEU A 4 -4.94 -17.71 1.23
CA LEU A 4 -5.45 -17.27 -0.06
C LEU A 4 -4.59 -17.85 -1.18
N PRO A 5 -5.16 -18.47 -2.21
CA PRO A 5 -4.37 -18.98 -3.35
C PRO A 5 -3.53 -17.86 -3.97
N GLY A 6 -2.20 -18.01 -3.95
CA GLY A 6 -1.26 -17.01 -4.45
C GLY A 6 -1.04 -15.78 -3.55
N GLY A 7 -1.72 -15.70 -2.40
CA GLY A 7 -1.64 -14.55 -1.49
C GLY A 7 -2.33 -13.29 -2.04
N LEU A 8 -2.36 -12.25 -1.23
CA LEU A 8 -2.93 -10.94 -1.60
C LEU A 8 -1.90 -9.85 -1.28
N LEU A 9 -1.44 -9.11 -2.28
CA LEU A 9 -0.53 -7.97 -2.11
C LEU A 9 -1.30 -6.67 -2.24
N VAL A 10 -1.33 -5.89 -1.16
CA VAL A 10 -1.92 -4.54 -1.11
C VAL A 10 -0.82 -3.52 -0.82
N ALA A 11 -0.61 -2.59 -1.72
CA ALA A 11 0.33 -1.49 -1.53
C ALA A 11 -0.43 -0.19 -1.21
N LEU A 12 -0.03 0.51 -0.15
CA LEU A 12 -0.55 1.82 0.18
C LEU A 12 0.39 2.90 -0.32
N GLU A 13 -0.12 3.80 -1.14
CA GLU A 13 0.64 4.84 -1.82
C GLU A 13 0.02 6.23 -1.65
N GLY A 14 0.77 7.24 -1.98
CA GLY A 14 0.39 8.65 -1.87
C GLY A 14 1.50 9.48 -1.23
N ILE A 15 1.34 10.79 -1.25
CA ILE A 15 2.32 11.73 -0.69
C ILE A 15 2.41 11.61 0.84
N ASP A 16 3.42 12.24 1.43
CA ASP A 16 3.58 12.24 2.88
C ASP A 16 2.39 12.97 3.57
N GLY A 17 1.99 12.46 4.73
CA GLY A 17 0.80 12.93 5.44
C GLY A 17 -0.54 12.35 4.94
N SER A 18 -0.57 11.54 3.85
CA SER A 18 -1.83 11.03 3.27
C SER A 18 -2.59 10.00 4.13
N GLY A 19 -1.94 9.41 5.15
CA GLY A 19 -2.60 8.47 6.06
C GLY A 19 -2.29 6.98 5.81
N LYS A 20 -1.33 6.66 4.94
CA LYS A 20 -0.92 5.29 4.59
C LYS A 20 -0.72 4.38 5.80
N THR A 21 0.12 4.79 6.74
CA THR A 21 0.47 3.99 7.92
C THR A 21 -0.75 3.69 8.80
N THR A 22 -1.68 4.64 8.91
CA THR A 22 -2.94 4.46 9.65
C THR A 22 -3.80 3.40 8.97
N GLN A 23 -4.00 3.51 7.67
CA GLN A 23 -4.81 2.54 6.92
C GLN A 23 -4.13 1.16 6.86
N ALA A 24 -2.79 1.11 6.76
CA ALA A 24 -2.07 -0.16 6.83
C ALA A 24 -2.31 -0.91 8.16
N GLY A 25 -2.33 -0.18 9.28
CA GLY A 25 -2.65 -0.76 10.59
C GLY A 25 -4.09 -1.26 10.69
N LEU A 26 -5.05 -0.49 10.18
CA LEU A 26 -6.47 -0.90 10.17
C LEU A 26 -6.70 -2.13 9.29
N LEU A 27 -6.07 -2.17 8.10
CA LEU A 27 -6.14 -3.33 7.20
C LEU A 27 -5.52 -4.59 7.81
N GLU A 28 -4.41 -4.45 8.55
CA GLU A 28 -3.80 -5.56 9.28
C GLU A 28 -4.81 -6.17 10.28
N HIS A 29 -5.43 -5.34 11.13
CA HIS A 29 -6.41 -5.81 12.11
C HIS A 29 -7.61 -6.47 11.44
N TRP A 30 -8.13 -5.88 10.37
CA TRP A 30 -9.23 -6.43 9.61
C TRP A 30 -8.89 -7.80 8.98
N ALA A 31 -7.73 -7.94 8.36
CA ALA A 31 -7.33 -9.20 7.73
C ALA A 31 -7.04 -10.31 8.76
N ILE A 32 -6.52 -9.95 9.94
CA ILE A 32 -6.40 -10.86 11.08
C ILE A 32 -7.79 -11.34 11.54
N ALA A 33 -8.78 -10.45 11.59
CA ALA A 33 -10.15 -10.80 11.96
C ALA A 33 -10.80 -11.79 10.97
N LEU A 34 -10.39 -11.78 9.69
CA LEU A 34 -10.76 -12.81 8.70
C LEU A 34 -10.14 -14.20 8.99
N GLY A 35 -9.19 -14.29 9.92
CA GLY A 35 -8.43 -15.52 10.20
C GLY A 35 -7.32 -15.81 9.19
N LEU A 36 -6.89 -14.81 8.43
CA LEU A 36 -5.82 -14.92 7.44
C LEU A 36 -4.43 -14.69 8.07
N GLU A 37 -3.38 -15.26 7.47
CA GLU A 37 -2.00 -14.85 7.78
C GLU A 37 -1.77 -13.46 7.20
N VAL A 38 -1.20 -12.55 8.00
CA VAL A 38 -0.94 -11.16 7.58
C VAL A 38 0.52 -10.81 7.80
N VAL A 39 1.10 -10.15 6.80
CA VAL A 39 2.43 -9.54 6.87
C VAL A 39 2.28 -8.06 6.56
N ARG A 40 2.40 -7.21 7.59
CA ARG A 40 2.49 -5.76 7.39
C ARG A 40 3.93 -5.31 7.39
N THR A 41 4.31 -4.58 6.35
CA THR A 41 5.68 -4.09 6.15
C THR A 41 5.70 -2.71 5.52
N LYS A 42 6.89 -2.13 5.33
CA LYS A 42 7.04 -0.81 4.71
C LYS A 42 8.37 -0.67 3.97
N GLU A 43 8.42 0.25 3.02
CA GLU A 43 9.64 0.68 2.36
C GLU A 43 9.91 2.19 2.58
N PRO A 44 11.19 2.61 2.62
CA PRO A 44 12.36 1.75 2.67
C PRO A 44 12.38 0.91 3.96
N THR A 45 12.95 -0.31 3.88
CA THR A 45 13.01 -1.26 5.00
C THR A 45 14.03 -0.83 6.07
N ALA A 46 14.12 -1.59 7.15
CA ALA A 46 15.20 -1.42 8.13
C ALA A 46 16.50 -2.16 7.73
N GLY A 47 16.55 -2.73 6.53
CA GLY A 47 17.75 -3.35 5.98
C GLY A 47 18.86 -2.35 5.63
N PRO A 48 20.04 -2.83 5.24
CA PRO A 48 21.20 -1.96 5.00
C PRO A 48 20.94 -0.85 3.99
N TRP A 49 20.26 -1.16 2.88
CA TRP A 49 19.97 -0.19 1.83
C TRP A 49 18.93 0.84 2.26
N GLY A 50 17.86 0.41 2.93
CA GLY A 50 16.84 1.31 3.47
C GLY A 50 17.40 2.22 4.55
N MET A 51 18.28 1.70 5.41
CA MET A 51 18.99 2.52 6.41
C MET A 51 19.94 3.51 5.76
N LYS A 52 20.64 3.15 4.67
CA LYS A 52 21.50 4.07 3.92
C LYS A 52 20.70 5.27 3.40
N VAL A 53 19.50 5.05 2.83
CA VAL A 53 18.59 6.13 2.40
C VAL A 53 18.15 7.00 3.58
N ARG A 54 17.76 6.40 4.72
CA ARG A 54 17.34 7.19 5.89
C ARG A 54 18.46 8.02 6.46
N ASN A 55 19.65 7.44 6.59
CA ASN A 55 20.81 8.11 7.16
C ASN A 55 21.31 9.25 6.27
N SER A 56 21.15 9.15 4.94
CA SER A 56 21.56 10.19 4.01
C SER A 56 20.84 11.52 4.24
N LYS A 57 19.67 11.49 4.85
CA LYS A 57 18.95 12.70 5.28
C LYS A 57 19.71 13.53 6.32
N ILE A 58 20.56 12.87 7.13
CA ILE A 58 21.34 13.48 8.22
C ILE A 58 22.79 13.69 7.79
N THR A 59 23.39 12.71 7.13
CA THR A 59 24.82 12.71 6.79
C THR A 59 25.17 13.42 5.48
N GLY A 60 24.17 13.84 4.72
CA GLY A 60 24.29 14.42 3.39
C GLY A 60 23.59 13.55 2.35
N ARG A 61 22.78 14.20 1.51
CA ARG A 61 21.94 13.51 0.55
C ARG A 61 22.77 12.74 -0.48
N LEU A 62 22.38 11.51 -0.76
CA LEU A 62 22.95 10.72 -1.86
C LEU A 62 22.68 11.43 -3.20
N SER A 63 23.51 11.17 -4.20
CA SER A 63 23.18 11.51 -5.58
C SER A 63 21.89 10.79 -6.00
N GLU A 64 21.19 11.33 -7.00
CA GLU A 64 19.92 10.74 -7.47
C GLU A 64 20.09 9.30 -7.92
N ALA A 65 21.19 9.00 -8.61
CA ALA A 65 21.52 7.65 -9.05
C ALA A 65 21.76 6.70 -7.87
N GLU A 66 22.56 7.12 -6.88
CA GLU A 66 22.84 6.29 -5.70
C GLU A 66 21.59 6.06 -4.85
N GLU A 67 20.74 7.09 -4.70
CA GLU A 67 19.50 6.96 -3.95
C GLU A 67 18.52 5.96 -4.63
N LEU A 68 18.40 6.05 -5.97
CA LEU A 68 17.62 5.10 -6.76
C LEU A 68 18.15 3.67 -6.60
N GLU A 69 19.47 3.46 -6.71
CA GLU A 69 20.08 2.14 -6.51
C GLU A 69 19.79 1.59 -5.10
N CYS A 70 19.83 2.44 -4.08
CA CYS A 70 19.47 2.00 -2.73
C CYS A 70 18.01 1.57 -2.63
N PHE A 71 17.06 2.30 -3.24
CA PHE A 71 15.65 1.89 -3.26
C PHE A 71 15.41 0.59 -4.03
N ILE A 72 16.11 0.40 -5.15
CA ILE A 72 16.00 -0.83 -5.94
C ILE A 72 16.54 -2.04 -5.16
N ASN A 73 17.74 -1.93 -4.58
CA ASN A 73 18.34 -3.01 -3.82
C ASN A 73 17.56 -3.33 -2.54
N ASP A 74 17.09 -2.30 -1.81
CA ASP A 74 16.23 -2.49 -0.64
C ASP A 74 14.98 -3.29 -0.99
N ARG A 75 14.32 -2.96 -2.10
CA ARG A 75 13.13 -3.66 -2.56
C ARG A 75 13.43 -5.06 -3.05
N GLN A 76 14.54 -5.29 -3.73
CA GLN A 76 14.92 -6.65 -4.16
C GLN A 76 15.09 -7.57 -2.95
N GLU A 77 15.82 -7.15 -1.93
CA GLU A 77 15.97 -7.91 -0.68
C GLU A 77 14.63 -8.11 0.02
N HIS A 78 13.79 -7.06 0.08
CA HIS A 78 12.48 -7.11 0.69
C HIS A 78 11.52 -8.08 -0.02
N VAL A 79 11.50 -8.04 -1.35
CA VAL A 79 10.68 -8.96 -2.17
C VAL A 79 11.14 -10.39 -1.99
N GLN A 80 12.44 -10.65 -2.09
CA GLN A 80 12.99 -12.00 -2.01
C GLN A 80 12.90 -12.59 -0.60
N GLY A 81 13.18 -11.77 0.42
CA GLY A 81 13.27 -12.22 1.82
C GLY A 81 11.91 -12.27 2.54
N LEU A 82 10.94 -11.43 2.15
CA LEU A 82 9.69 -11.31 2.90
C LEU A 82 8.44 -11.41 2.01
N ILE A 83 8.29 -10.53 1.00
CA ILE A 83 7.02 -10.40 0.26
C ILE A 83 6.70 -11.67 -0.51
N ALA A 84 7.59 -12.13 -1.38
CA ALA A 84 7.33 -13.32 -2.21
C ALA A 84 7.17 -14.60 -1.39
N PRO A 85 7.96 -14.88 -0.34
CA PRO A 85 7.70 -15.99 0.56
C PRO A 85 6.32 -15.93 1.25
N ALA A 86 5.89 -14.75 1.72
CA ALA A 86 4.58 -14.58 2.35
C ALA A 86 3.43 -14.84 1.36
N LEU A 87 3.52 -14.30 0.15
CA LEU A 87 2.52 -14.54 -0.90
C LEU A 87 2.42 -16.02 -1.26
N ARG A 88 3.56 -16.73 -1.36
CA ARG A 88 3.55 -18.19 -1.62
C ARG A 88 2.86 -19.00 -0.52
N ARG A 89 2.85 -18.51 0.72
CA ARG A 89 2.11 -19.14 1.83
C ARG A 89 0.63 -18.78 1.84
N GLY A 90 0.19 -17.90 0.94
CA GLY A 90 -1.19 -17.44 0.88
C GLY A 90 -1.52 -16.33 1.89
N ALA A 91 -0.52 -15.59 2.34
CA ALA A 91 -0.70 -14.48 3.26
C ALA A 91 -1.25 -13.22 2.57
N VAL A 92 -1.89 -12.36 3.36
CA VAL A 92 -2.16 -10.96 3.00
C VAL A 92 -0.91 -10.15 3.32
N VAL A 93 -0.29 -9.57 2.30
CA VAL A 93 0.87 -8.70 2.44
C VAL A 93 0.43 -7.25 2.26
N ILE A 94 0.62 -6.41 3.26
CA ILE A 94 0.27 -5.00 3.29
C ILE A 94 1.57 -4.19 3.35
N VAL A 95 1.85 -3.44 2.29
CA VAL A 95 3.10 -2.65 2.17
C VAL A 95 2.78 -1.16 2.23
N ASP A 96 3.30 -0.46 3.26
CA ASP A 96 3.28 1.00 3.34
C ASP A 96 4.43 1.55 2.49
N ARG A 97 4.12 2.06 1.31
CA ARG A 97 4.99 2.42 0.18
C ARG A 97 5.60 1.20 -0.53
N TYR A 98 5.53 1.25 -1.84
CA TYR A 98 6.12 0.27 -2.74
C TYR A 98 6.80 0.98 -3.91
N TYR A 99 6.99 0.31 -5.05
CA TYR A 99 7.71 0.93 -6.18
C TYR A 99 7.03 2.16 -6.79
N TYR A 100 5.73 2.36 -6.60
CA TYR A 100 5.05 3.57 -7.05
C TYR A 100 5.53 4.82 -6.31
N SER A 101 5.92 4.70 -5.04
CA SER A 101 6.62 5.78 -4.34
C SER A 101 7.94 6.15 -5.04
N THR A 102 8.75 5.17 -5.47
CA THR A 102 9.97 5.44 -6.23
C THR A 102 9.66 6.14 -7.56
N VAL A 103 8.62 5.67 -8.28
CA VAL A 103 8.16 6.30 -9.53
C VAL A 103 7.77 7.77 -9.31
N ALA A 104 6.99 8.04 -8.26
CA ALA A 104 6.50 9.40 -7.99
C ALA A 104 7.61 10.34 -7.49
N TYR A 105 8.40 9.92 -6.51
CA TYR A 105 9.39 10.81 -5.88
C TYR A 105 10.65 10.99 -6.72
N GLN A 106 11.17 9.95 -7.35
CA GLN A 106 12.31 10.08 -8.26
C GLN A 106 11.91 10.73 -9.59
N GLY A 107 10.67 10.45 -10.05
CA GLY A 107 10.09 11.14 -11.20
C GLY A 107 9.91 12.64 -10.97
N ALA A 108 9.50 13.07 -9.78
CA ALA A 108 9.42 14.48 -9.39
C ALA A 108 10.76 15.19 -9.42
N ARG A 109 11.86 14.44 -9.35
CA ARG A 109 13.26 14.93 -9.47
C ARG A 109 13.80 14.88 -10.90
N GLY A 110 12.97 14.51 -11.88
CA GLY A 110 13.32 14.55 -13.31
C GLY A 110 13.66 13.20 -13.94
N MET A 111 13.62 12.09 -13.18
CA MET A 111 13.76 10.76 -13.77
C MET A 111 12.52 10.36 -14.56
N ASN A 112 12.67 9.51 -15.57
CA ASN A 112 11.56 9.06 -16.40
C ASN A 112 10.66 8.06 -15.63
N PRO A 113 9.38 8.38 -15.33
CA PRO A 113 8.49 7.51 -14.56
C PRO A 113 8.25 6.14 -15.20
N ALA A 114 8.15 6.06 -16.55
CA ALA A 114 7.93 4.80 -17.25
C ALA A 114 9.13 3.85 -17.09
N GLN A 115 10.35 4.37 -17.22
CA GLN A 115 11.57 3.57 -17.03
C GLN A 115 11.71 3.11 -15.57
N LEU A 116 11.36 3.96 -14.58
CA LEU A 116 11.34 3.58 -13.18
C LEU A 116 10.35 2.44 -12.91
N LEU A 117 9.17 2.51 -13.52
CA LEU A 117 8.14 1.49 -13.41
C LEU A 117 8.60 0.15 -13.98
N GLU A 118 9.11 0.17 -15.22
CA GLU A 118 9.64 -1.03 -15.88
C GLU A 118 10.76 -1.68 -15.09
N ARG A 119 11.74 -0.89 -14.62
CA ARG A 119 12.87 -1.38 -13.83
C ARG A 119 12.43 -2.13 -12.57
N ASN A 120 11.40 -1.66 -11.89
CA ASN A 120 10.88 -2.31 -10.70
C ASN A 120 10.09 -3.59 -11.03
N ARG A 121 9.32 -3.59 -12.11
CA ARG A 121 8.47 -4.72 -12.52
C ARG A 121 9.24 -5.96 -12.95
N VAL A 122 10.51 -5.84 -13.27
CA VAL A 122 11.37 -7.00 -13.60
C VAL A 122 11.43 -8.00 -12.44
N PHE A 123 11.35 -7.53 -11.19
CA PHE A 123 11.55 -8.40 -10.02
C PHE A 123 10.46 -8.24 -8.93
N ALA A 124 9.75 -7.14 -8.93
CA ALA A 124 8.76 -6.84 -7.90
C ALA A 124 7.35 -7.29 -8.34
N PRO A 125 6.65 -8.11 -7.55
CA PRO A 125 5.29 -8.52 -7.86
C PRO A 125 4.36 -7.32 -8.06
N ILE A 126 3.48 -7.41 -9.05
CA ILE A 126 2.43 -6.39 -9.25
C ILE A 126 1.40 -6.56 -8.12
N PRO A 127 1.05 -5.50 -7.37
CA PRO A 127 0.02 -5.59 -6.34
C PRO A 127 -1.35 -5.96 -6.91
N ASN A 128 -2.14 -6.72 -6.15
CA ASN A 128 -3.54 -6.95 -6.46
C ASN A 128 -4.35 -5.65 -6.35
N LEU A 129 -3.94 -4.77 -5.42
CA LEU A 129 -4.49 -3.43 -5.26
C LEU A 129 -3.41 -2.45 -4.80
N VAL A 130 -3.34 -1.31 -5.47
CA VAL A 130 -2.64 -0.12 -5.00
C VAL A 130 -3.70 0.85 -4.47
N VAL A 131 -3.68 1.07 -3.16
CA VAL A 131 -4.51 2.06 -2.48
C VAL A 131 -3.80 3.40 -2.56
N LEU A 132 -4.14 4.21 -3.55
CA LEU A 132 -3.56 5.54 -3.72
C LEU A 132 -4.38 6.57 -2.92
N LEU A 133 -3.82 7.01 -1.78
CA LEU A 133 -4.43 8.03 -0.93
C LEU A 133 -4.09 9.42 -1.46
N ASP A 134 -5.05 10.07 -2.12
CA ASP A 134 -4.87 11.38 -2.72
C ASP A 134 -5.32 12.48 -1.74
N ILE A 135 -4.40 13.41 -1.44
CA ILE A 135 -4.65 14.61 -0.66
C ILE A 135 -3.94 15.81 -1.28
N GLU A 136 -4.42 17.01 -0.96
CA GLU A 136 -3.68 18.23 -1.31
C GLU A 136 -2.35 18.28 -0.56
N PRO A 137 -1.24 18.69 -1.23
CA PRO A 137 0.08 18.76 -0.63
C PRO A 137 0.13 19.63 0.63
N THR A 138 -0.63 20.72 0.67
CA THR A 138 -0.76 21.60 1.85
C THR A 138 -1.34 20.83 3.05
N ALA A 139 -2.39 20.05 2.84
CA ALA A 139 -2.98 19.22 3.89
C ALA A 139 -2.02 18.13 4.38
N GLY A 140 -1.20 17.56 3.48
CA GLY A 140 -0.14 16.62 3.83
C GLY A 140 0.90 17.24 4.76
N LEU A 141 1.41 18.42 4.38
CA LEU A 141 2.38 19.18 5.20
C LEU A 141 1.82 19.57 6.58
N GLU A 142 0.57 20.03 6.64
CA GLU A 142 -0.09 20.35 7.92
C GLU A 142 -0.17 19.14 8.84
N ARG A 143 -0.49 17.95 8.30
CA ARG A 143 -0.54 16.71 9.07
C ARG A 143 0.83 16.28 9.59
N ILE A 144 1.90 16.49 8.78
CA ILE A 144 3.29 16.23 9.17
C ILE A 144 3.71 17.15 10.31
N HIS A 145 3.47 18.45 10.17
CA HIS A 145 3.80 19.46 11.19
C HIS A 145 3.08 19.18 12.53
N ARG A 146 1.80 18.81 12.50
CA ARG A 146 1.03 18.45 13.72
C ARG A 146 1.57 17.24 14.46
N ARG A 147 2.30 16.34 13.77
CA ARG A 147 2.94 15.16 14.38
C ARG A 147 4.29 15.47 15.03
N GLY A 148 4.75 16.73 15.00
CA GLY A 148 6.05 17.14 15.55
C GLY A 148 7.25 16.56 14.80
N LEU A 149 7.03 15.95 13.66
CA LEU A 149 8.08 15.55 12.74
C LEU A 149 8.60 16.86 12.11
N GLY A 150 9.74 17.34 12.61
CA GLY A 150 10.36 18.60 12.21
C GLY A 150 10.50 18.68 10.70
N GLN A 151 10.73 19.90 10.19
CA GLN A 151 10.98 20.17 8.79
C GLN A 151 12.12 19.28 8.26
N ASP A 152 11.78 18.06 7.83
CA ASP A 152 12.62 17.34 6.90
C ASP A 152 12.67 18.21 5.64
N THR A 153 13.79 18.89 5.43
CA THR A 153 14.08 19.85 4.36
C THR A 153 13.86 19.30 2.94
N PHE A 154 13.43 18.05 2.82
CA PHE A 154 13.21 17.36 1.56
C PHE A 154 11.75 17.34 1.08
N GLU A 155 10.79 17.68 1.95
CA GLU A 155 9.38 17.71 1.61
C GLU A 155 8.91 19.15 1.40
N SER A 156 9.41 19.76 0.32
CA SER A 156 8.88 21.05 -0.11
C SER A 156 7.48 20.87 -0.70
N LEU A 157 6.64 21.89 -0.57
CA LEU A 157 5.33 21.93 -1.23
C LEU A 157 5.44 21.61 -2.73
N GLU A 158 6.47 22.13 -3.39
CA GLU A 158 6.75 21.89 -4.79
C GLU A 158 7.04 20.40 -5.08
N ALA A 159 7.90 19.77 -4.28
CA ALA A 159 8.23 18.35 -4.45
C ALA A 159 7.01 17.44 -4.25
N LEU A 160 6.19 17.71 -3.23
CA LEU A 160 4.95 16.96 -2.99
C LEU A 160 3.93 17.18 -4.10
N THR A 161 3.84 18.41 -4.65
CA THR A 161 2.95 18.72 -5.77
C THR A 161 3.35 17.96 -7.03
N LYS A 162 4.63 17.91 -7.36
CA LYS A 162 5.15 17.12 -8.48
C LYS A 162 4.93 15.62 -8.28
N SER A 163 5.20 15.12 -7.08
CA SER A 163 5.00 13.69 -6.76
C SER A 163 3.52 13.31 -6.84
N ARG A 164 2.60 14.15 -6.33
CA ARG A 164 1.16 13.95 -6.46
C ARG A 164 0.72 13.91 -7.92
N ALA A 165 1.23 14.80 -8.77
CA ALA A 165 0.92 14.82 -10.19
C ALA A 165 1.33 13.51 -10.89
N ILE A 166 2.49 12.95 -10.53
CA ILE A 166 2.93 11.65 -11.06
C ILE A 166 2.05 10.52 -10.53
N PHE A 167 1.74 10.47 -9.24
CA PHE A 167 0.76 9.51 -8.72
C PHE A 167 -0.58 9.59 -9.45
N ALA A 168 -1.05 10.81 -9.73
CA ALA A 168 -2.30 11.05 -10.45
C ALA A 168 -2.28 10.55 -11.91
N SER A 169 -1.11 10.44 -12.52
CA SER A 169 -0.95 9.94 -13.90
C SER A 169 -0.92 8.42 -14.02
N LEU A 170 -0.91 7.69 -12.90
CA LEU A 170 -0.96 6.23 -12.89
C LEU A 170 -2.37 5.75 -13.29
N MET A 171 -2.48 5.07 -14.42
CA MET A 171 -3.77 4.66 -15.02
C MET A 171 -3.95 3.14 -15.06
N GLU A 172 -3.26 2.41 -14.17
CA GLU A 172 -3.31 0.96 -14.16
C GLU A 172 -4.57 0.43 -13.45
N PRO A 173 -5.18 -0.68 -13.93
CA PRO A 173 -6.47 -1.16 -13.39
C PRO A 173 -6.44 -1.55 -11.90
N HIS A 174 -5.26 -1.88 -11.38
CA HIS A 174 -5.07 -2.21 -9.96
C HIS A 174 -4.73 -0.99 -9.10
N VAL A 175 -4.58 0.21 -9.68
CA VAL A 175 -4.39 1.46 -8.95
C VAL A 175 -5.74 2.13 -8.75
N VAL A 176 -6.19 2.19 -7.50
CA VAL A 176 -7.45 2.83 -7.14
C VAL A 176 -7.17 4.03 -6.26
N ARG A 177 -7.69 5.18 -6.70
CA ARG A 177 -7.56 6.45 -5.97
C ARG A 177 -8.67 6.59 -4.95
N PHE A 178 -8.27 6.92 -3.73
CA PHE A 178 -9.18 7.22 -2.62
C PHE A 178 -8.96 8.65 -2.14
N GLU A 179 -10.03 9.32 -1.76
CA GLU A 179 -9.96 10.64 -1.17
C GLU A 179 -9.39 10.57 0.25
N GLY A 180 -8.12 10.94 0.42
CA GLY A 180 -7.40 10.85 1.71
C GLY A 180 -7.83 11.92 2.73
N THR A 181 -8.81 12.77 2.42
CA THR A 181 -9.43 13.76 3.33
C THR A 181 -10.63 13.17 4.08
N LEU A 182 -11.17 12.06 3.63
CA LEU A 182 -12.26 11.37 4.32
C LEU A 182 -11.92 11.04 5.78
N PRO A 183 -12.90 10.96 6.68
CA PRO A 183 -12.73 10.38 8.00
C PRO A 183 -12.07 9.00 7.91
N VAL A 184 -11.20 8.69 8.87
CA VAL A 184 -10.34 7.48 8.85
C VAL A 184 -11.16 6.21 8.65
N GLU A 185 -12.30 6.11 9.34
CA GLU A 185 -13.21 4.96 9.32
C GLU A 185 -13.88 4.82 7.94
N ARG A 186 -14.37 5.93 7.38
CA ARG A 186 -15.01 5.95 6.03
C ARG A 186 -14.03 5.58 4.93
N LEU A 187 -12.80 6.07 5.04
CA LEU A 187 -11.74 5.71 4.11
C LEU A 187 -11.43 4.20 4.21
N HIS A 188 -11.36 3.68 5.44
CA HIS A 188 -11.13 2.25 5.68
C HIS A 188 -12.25 1.38 5.11
N GLU A 189 -13.52 1.76 5.32
CA GLU A 189 -14.69 1.09 4.74
C GLU A 189 -14.59 1.02 3.20
N ALA A 190 -14.26 2.12 2.55
CA ALA A 190 -14.11 2.17 1.11
C ALA A 190 -12.97 1.26 0.61
N ILE A 191 -11.83 1.26 1.29
CA ILE A 191 -10.68 0.41 0.95
C ILE A 191 -11.05 -1.07 1.12
N VAL A 192 -11.67 -1.47 2.24
CA VAL A 192 -12.11 -2.85 2.48
C VAL A 192 -13.11 -3.31 1.42
N SER A 193 -14.09 -2.46 1.08
CA SER A 193 -15.06 -2.75 0.03
C SER A 193 -14.38 -3.01 -1.32
N GLU A 194 -13.32 -2.28 -1.64
CA GLU A 194 -12.55 -2.50 -2.87
C GLU A 194 -11.72 -3.78 -2.80
N ILE A 195 -11.07 -4.08 -1.67
CA ILE A 195 -10.27 -5.30 -1.48
C ILE A 195 -11.15 -6.56 -1.61
N LEU A 196 -12.37 -6.54 -1.05
CA LEU A 196 -13.30 -7.68 -1.11
C LEU A 196 -13.74 -8.01 -2.55
N ARG A 197 -13.62 -7.06 -3.49
CA ARG A 197 -13.91 -7.27 -4.91
C ARG A 197 -12.70 -7.74 -5.72
N ARG A 198 -11.53 -7.83 -5.11
CA ARG A 198 -10.28 -8.21 -5.80
C ARG A 198 -9.93 -9.68 -5.58
N GLU A 199 -9.42 -10.31 -6.63
CA GLU A 199 -8.83 -11.63 -6.51
C GLU A 199 -7.52 -11.56 -5.68
N PRO A 200 -7.23 -12.58 -4.88
CA PRO A 200 -7.99 -13.83 -4.70
C PRO A 200 -9.09 -13.75 -3.63
N LEU A 201 -9.32 -12.60 -2.99
CA LEU A 201 -10.22 -12.49 -1.85
C LEU A 201 -11.69 -12.59 -2.27
N SER A 202 -12.05 -12.07 -3.46
CA SER A 202 -13.41 -12.19 -3.99
C SER A 202 -13.82 -13.65 -4.21
N SER A 203 -12.94 -14.47 -4.78
CA SER A 203 -13.17 -15.91 -4.93
C SER A 203 -13.22 -16.64 -3.58
N TRP A 204 -12.35 -16.28 -2.65
CA TRP A 204 -12.34 -16.84 -1.29
C TRP A 204 -13.64 -16.51 -0.52
N ALA A 205 -14.16 -15.30 -0.65
CA ALA A 205 -15.44 -14.90 -0.06
C ALA A 205 -16.63 -15.60 -0.73
N SER A 206 -16.61 -15.69 -2.07
CA SER A 206 -17.63 -16.35 -2.86
C SER A 206 -17.74 -17.84 -2.55
N ALA A 207 -16.62 -18.50 -2.32
CA ALA A 207 -16.59 -19.90 -1.92
C ALA A 207 -17.27 -20.17 -0.55
N ARG A 208 -17.29 -19.17 0.34
CA ARG A 208 -17.90 -19.25 1.68
C ARG A 208 -19.37 -18.86 1.71
N LEU A 209 -19.74 -17.82 1.00
CA LEU A 209 -21.07 -17.21 1.08
C LEU A 209 -21.94 -17.45 -0.17
N GLY A 210 -21.34 -17.92 -1.26
CA GLY A 210 -21.90 -17.83 -2.60
C GLY A 210 -21.63 -16.48 -3.24
N PRO A 211 -21.55 -16.41 -4.59
CA PRO A 211 -21.09 -15.22 -5.31
C PRO A 211 -21.99 -14.00 -5.09
N GLU A 212 -23.30 -14.17 -5.11
CA GLU A 212 -24.25 -13.05 -4.92
C GLU A 212 -24.15 -12.43 -3.52
N ARG A 213 -24.07 -13.27 -2.48
CA ARG A 213 -23.95 -12.79 -1.09
C ARG A 213 -22.60 -12.16 -0.83
N ALA A 214 -21.52 -12.70 -1.39
CA ALA A 214 -20.19 -12.14 -1.27
C ALA A 214 -20.11 -10.75 -1.96
N ALA A 215 -20.69 -10.62 -3.15
CA ALA A 215 -20.75 -9.34 -3.86
C ALA A 215 -21.59 -8.30 -3.09
N ALA A 216 -22.76 -8.69 -2.57
CA ALA A 216 -23.60 -7.82 -1.75
C ALA A 216 -22.88 -7.38 -0.48
N LEU A 217 -22.21 -8.29 0.23
CA LEU A 217 -21.45 -8.00 1.44
C LEU A 217 -20.33 -6.96 1.17
N ALA A 218 -19.63 -7.08 0.04
CA ALA A 218 -18.54 -6.18 -0.30
C ALA A 218 -18.99 -4.72 -0.35
N ILE A 219 -20.19 -4.45 -0.85
CA ILE A 219 -20.71 -3.08 -1.07
C ILE A 219 -21.72 -2.63 -0.02
N ASP A 220 -22.09 -3.47 0.95
CA ASP A 220 -23.08 -3.11 1.98
C ASP A 220 -22.55 -1.99 2.88
N PRO A 221 -23.15 -0.78 2.84
CA PRO A 221 -22.70 0.36 3.64
C PRO A 221 -23.19 0.31 5.09
N SER A 222 -24.11 -0.60 5.42
CA SER A 222 -24.64 -0.76 6.79
C SER A 222 -23.69 -1.55 7.68
N LEU A 223 -22.76 -2.29 7.10
CA LEU A 223 -21.81 -3.15 7.80
C LEU A 223 -20.42 -2.50 7.85
N SER A 224 -19.87 -2.40 9.05
CA SER A 224 -18.48 -2.01 9.25
C SER A 224 -17.51 -3.07 8.69
N PRO A 225 -16.24 -2.71 8.43
CA PRO A 225 -15.22 -3.67 8.02
C PRO A 225 -15.10 -4.88 8.95
N MET A 226 -15.24 -4.68 10.26
CA MET A 226 -15.13 -5.75 11.25
C MET A 226 -16.33 -6.70 11.23
N GLU A 227 -17.54 -6.19 11.04
CA GLU A 227 -18.75 -7.02 10.87
C GLU A 227 -18.68 -7.85 9.59
N LYS A 228 -18.19 -7.27 8.48
CA LYS A 228 -17.90 -8.00 7.23
C LYS A 228 -16.88 -9.12 7.45
N ALA A 229 -15.82 -8.86 8.21
CA ALA A 229 -14.81 -9.86 8.53
C ALA A 229 -15.38 -11.00 9.36
N GLU A 230 -16.20 -10.71 10.37
CA GLU A 230 -16.83 -11.73 11.21
C GLU A 230 -17.78 -12.63 10.40
N LEU A 231 -18.62 -12.06 9.56
CA LEU A 231 -19.53 -12.83 8.68
C LEU A 231 -18.75 -13.77 7.75
N LEU A 232 -17.63 -13.33 7.20
CA LEU A 232 -16.78 -14.17 6.35
C LEU A 232 -16.02 -15.23 7.15
N ARG A 233 -15.62 -14.94 8.38
CA ARG A 233 -14.88 -15.86 9.25
C ARG A 233 -15.73 -17.02 9.73
N VAL A 234 -16.99 -16.76 10.13
CA VAL A 234 -17.91 -17.78 10.66
C VAL A 234 -18.62 -18.57 9.57
N ALA A 235 -18.57 -18.12 8.32
CA ALA A 235 -19.11 -18.89 7.20
C ALA A 235 -18.35 -20.22 7.06
N PRO A 236 -19.06 -21.35 6.80
CA PRO A 236 -18.41 -22.64 6.66
C PRO A 236 -17.38 -22.62 5.53
N PRO A 237 -16.28 -23.38 5.65
CA PRO A 237 -15.35 -23.54 4.54
C PRO A 237 -16.08 -24.17 3.34
N PRO A 238 -15.62 -23.89 2.11
CA PRO A 238 -16.17 -24.56 0.95
C PRO A 238 -16.02 -26.08 1.07
N ALA A 239 -17.03 -26.80 0.64
CA ALA A 239 -17.06 -28.27 0.61
C ALA A 239 -15.97 -28.84 -0.31
#